data_e0d33e6ec1bfdb3cfa839d0b3c65c5a8
#
_entry.id   e0d33e6ec1bfdb3cfa839d0b3c65c5a8
#
_cell.length_a   1.000
_cell.length_b   1.000
_cell.length_c   1.000
_cell.angle_alpha   90.00
_cell.angle_beta   90.00
_cell.angle_gamma   90.00
#
_symmetry.space_group_name_H-M   'P 1'
#
loop_
_entity.id
_entity.type
_entity.pdbx_description
1 polymer ?
#
loop_
_entity_poly.entity_id
_entity_poly.type
_entity_poly.pdbx_seq_one_letter_code
_entity_poly.pdbx_strand_id
1 'polypeptide(L)'
;MPLPDDYLVYPHRSHGMDQGLYPWRPAAARAPLTWPGAASVAAMVVVPIEHHSLAPPGRPFKHPGAMVTPYPDLRHYTTRDYGNRIGVFRILEELSRAGARATFPINATQLERLAPLIETIRGAGHEIAAYGLSPEYIHWTGLEAGVEAGWVAEARAAFDRAGLKPLTWLSPARQQSFSTLELIADAGFTTCLDWEQDDTPVIMTTASGPIAAVPLSNELDDRTLLIDRRQTEEDWAAQILEARDYLVADARRFGGRVLSFTLTPYVIGQPFRIFALRRVLESLAAHPAVWTATATQIAAVGA
;
A
#
# COMPACT_ATOMS: atom_id res chain seq x y z
N MET A 1 -0.07 -31.06 -18.69
CA MET A 1 -1.05 -30.79 -19.75
C MET A 1 -0.43 -29.77 -20.68
N PRO A 2 -0.55 -29.89 -22.00
CA PRO A 2 -0.17 -28.81 -22.90
C PRO A 2 -1.05 -27.58 -22.61
N LEU A 3 -0.49 -26.37 -22.75
CA LEU A 3 -1.25 -25.14 -22.60
C LEU A 3 -2.30 -25.05 -23.73
N PRO A 4 -3.48 -24.46 -23.45
CA PRO A 4 -4.49 -24.22 -24.49
C PRO A 4 -3.93 -23.31 -25.59
N ASP A 5 -4.38 -23.51 -26.82
CA ASP A 5 -3.90 -22.74 -27.98
C ASP A 5 -4.19 -21.23 -27.80
N ASP A 6 -5.28 -20.87 -27.16
CA ASP A 6 -5.66 -19.47 -26.85
C ASP A 6 -4.78 -18.81 -25.80
N TYR A 7 -4.07 -19.59 -24.98
CA TYR A 7 -3.06 -19.04 -24.04
C TYR A 7 -1.93 -18.31 -24.77
N LEU A 8 -1.62 -18.73 -25.99
CA LEU A 8 -0.60 -18.11 -26.83
C LEU A 8 -1.09 -16.82 -27.51
N VAL A 9 -2.40 -16.57 -27.52
CA VAL A 9 -3.05 -15.40 -28.13
C VAL A 9 -3.55 -14.44 -27.07
N TYR A 10 -2.68 -14.14 -26.12
CA TYR A 10 -3.01 -13.21 -25.06
C TYR A 10 -2.88 -11.77 -25.56
N PRO A 11 -3.91 -10.89 -25.39
CA PRO A 11 -3.93 -9.55 -26.01
C PRO A 11 -2.74 -8.68 -25.67
N HIS A 12 -2.17 -8.88 -24.48
CA HIS A 12 -1.02 -8.09 -23.98
C HIS A 12 0.31 -8.85 -24.03
N ARG A 13 0.36 -10.00 -24.67
CA ARG A 13 1.57 -10.80 -24.78
C ARG A 13 2.57 -10.17 -25.72
N SER A 14 3.81 -9.99 -25.27
CA SER A 14 4.92 -9.49 -26.09
C SER A 14 6.22 -10.22 -25.72
N HIS A 15 6.95 -10.72 -26.73
CA HIS A 15 8.27 -11.36 -26.55
C HIS A 15 8.34 -12.45 -25.47
N GLY A 16 7.32 -13.31 -25.38
CA GLY A 16 7.25 -14.35 -24.35
C GLY A 16 6.74 -13.88 -22.99
N MET A 17 6.43 -12.62 -22.81
CA MET A 17 5.74 -12.11 -21.65
C MET A 17 4.23 -12.33 -21.74
N ASP A 18 3.58 -12.49 -20.60
CA ASP A 18 2.14 -12.70 -20.52
C ASP A 18 1.33 -11.40 -20.48
N GLN A 19 2.00 -10.25 -20.49
CA GLN A 19 1.38 -8.94 -20.39
C GLN A 19 2.15 -7.88 -21.21
N GLY A 20 1.46 -6.82 -21.62
CA GLY A 20 2.03 -5.68 -22.36
C GLY A 20 2.00 -4.36 -21.58
N LEU A 21 1.74 -4.41 -20.27
CA LEU A 21 1.61 -3.23 -19.44
C LEU A 21 2.96 -2.54 -19.17
N TYR A 22 4.03 -3.33 -19.09
CA TYR A 22 5.40 -2.84 -18.97
C TYR A 22 6.40 -3.83 -19.58
N PRO A 23 7.55 -3.35 -20.12
CA PRO A 23 8.57 -4.22 -20.69
C PRO A 23 9.36 -4.96 -19.59
N TRP A 24 9.71 -6.21 -19.87
CA TRP A 24 10.70 -6.90 -19.04
C TRP A 24 12.07 -6.25 -19.18
N ARG A 25 12.59 -5.67 -18.09
CA ARG A 25 13.91 -5.04 -18.03
C ARG A 25 14.60 -5.44 -16.73
N PRO A 26 15.59 -6.34 -16.76
CA PRO A 26 16.32 -6.73 -15.55
C PRO A 26 17.11 -5.54 -14.96
N ALA A 27 17.33 -5.52 -13.66
CA ALA A 27 17.98 -4.41 -12.97
C ALA A 27 19.32 -3.99 -13.62
N ALA A 28 20.12 -4.96 -14.08
CA ALA A 28 21.40 -4.71 -14.74
C ALA A 28 21.31 -4.00 -16.11
N ALA A 29 20.14 -3.97 -16.73
CA ALA A 29 19.90 -3.33 -18.03
C ALA A 29 19.23 -1.95 -17.93
N ARG A 30 19.03 -1.44 -16.71
CA ARG A 30 18.39 -0.14 -16.46
C ARG A 30 19.40 0.93 -16.12
N ALA A 31 19.06 2.19 -16.43
CA ALA A 31 19.80 3.31 -15.89
C ALA A 31 19.65 3.35 -14.35
N PRO A 32 20.74 3.58 -13.60
CA PRO A 32 20.66 3.68 -12.15
C PRO A 32 19.75 4.85 -11.73
N LEU A 33 18.77 4.56 -10.89
CA LEU A 33 17.89 5.57 -10.30
C LEU A 33 18.65 6.31 -9.18
N THR A 34 18.41 7.62 -9.05
CA THR A 34 18.99 8.44 -7.98
C THR A 34 17.89 9.15 -7.22
N TRP A 35 17.82 8.91 -5.92
CA TRP A 35 16.87 9.57 -5.03
C TRP A 35 17.37 10.96 -4.59
N PRO A 36 16.48 11.86 -4.12
CA PRO A 36 16.86 13.15 -3.55
C PRO A 36 17.92 13.01 -2.45
N GLY A 37 18.86 13.99 -2.40
CA GLY A 37 19.96 13.97 -1.45
C GLY A 37 20.98 12.86 -1.69
N ALA A 38 21.02 12.26 -2.87
CA ALA A 38 21.85 11.08 -3.20
C ALA A 38 21.55 9.87 -2.29
N ALA A 39 20.34 9.74 -1.78
CA ALA A 39 19.94 8.57 -1.00
C ALA A 39 19.97 7.30 -1.87
N SER A 40 20.30 6.19 -1.25
CA SER A 40 20.31 4.86 -1.88
C SER A 40 18.96 4.17 -1.79
N VAL A 41 18.17 4.48 -0.77
CA VAL A 41 16.88 3.85 -0.50
C VAL A 41 15.81 4.92 -0.26
N ALA A 42 14.70 4.83 -0.97
CA ALA A 42 13.46 5.52 -0.63
C ALA A 42 12.63 4.63 0.30
N ALA A 43 12.43 5.05 1.53
CA ALA A 43 11.62 4.32 2.51
C ALA A 43 10.18 4.85 2.51
N MET A 44 9.23 4.01 2.14
CA MET A 44 7.80 4.31 2.09
C MET A 44 7.05 3.57 3.18
N VAL A 45 6.41 4.34 4.06
CA VAL A 45 5.51 3.82 5.09
C VAL A 45 4.06 4.00 4.63
N VAL A 46 3.28 2.92 4.63
CA VAL A 46 1.87 2.94 4.24
C VAL A 46 1.00 2.60 5.44
N VAL A 47 0.00 3.44 5.72
CA VAL A 47 -0.90 3.28 6.88
C VAL A 47 -2.35 3.29 6.40
N PRO A 48 -2.96 2.15 6.05
CA PRO A 48 -4.32 2.12 5.57
C PRO A 48 -5.33 2.45 6.67
N ILE A 49 -6.32 3.26 6.33
CA ILE A 49 -7.48 3.60 7.16
C ILE A 49 -8.70 2.90 6.57
N GLU A 50 -9.02 1.75 7.16
CA GLU A 50 -10.02 0.85 6.63
C GLU A 50 -11.41 1.09 7.25
N HIS A 51 -12.42 0.85 6.43
CA HIS A 51 -13.79 0.66 6.90
C HIS A 51 -13.93 -0.73 7.54
N HIS A 52 -14.64 -0.79 8.65
CA HIS A 52 -14.98 -2.05 9.30
C HIS A 52 -16.50 -2.14 9.48
N SER A 53 -17.13 -3.05 8.75
CA SER A 53 -18.55 -3.33 8.92
C SER A 53 -18.83 -4.11 10.20
N LEU A 54 -19.96 -3.85 10.85
CA LEU A 54 -20.44 -4.65 11.99
C LEU A 54 -20.82 -6.06 11.59
N ALA A 55 -21.32 -6.24 10.37
CA ALA A 55 -21.72 -7.53 9.81
C ALA A 55 -21.15 -7.67 8.40
N PRO A 56 -19.83 -7.90 8.26
CA PRO A 56 -19.21 -8.02 6.95
C PRO A 56 -19.74 -9.24 6.20
N PRO A 57 -19.84 -9.17 4.87
CA PRO A 57 -20.13 -10.35 4.06
C PRO A 57 -18.94 -11.32 4.15
N GLY A 58 -19.20 -12.58 4.45
CA GLY A 58 -18.18 -13.63 4.55
C GLY A 58 -17.50 -13.72 5.93
N ARG A 59 -16.40 -14.46 5.99
CA ARG A 59 -15.67 -14.67 7.25
C ARG A 59 -14.75 -13.48 7.53
N PRO A 60 -14.90 -12.84 8.70
CA PRO A 60 -14.02 -11.77 9.08
C PRO A 60 -12.63 -12.29 9.38
N PHE A 61 -11.67 -11.37 9.35
CA PHE A 61 -10.33 -11.57 9.88
C PHE A 61 -10.41 -12.18 11.30
N LYS A 62 -9.64 -13.25 11.52
CA LYS A 62 -9.51 -13.84 12.84
C LYS A 62 -8.57 -13.00 13.70
N HIS A 63 -9.12 -12.28 14.68
CA HIS A 63 -8.28 -11.51 15.60
C HIS A 63 -7.42 -12.42 16.49
N PRO A 64 -6.28 -11.94 17.00
CA PRO A 64 -5.46 -12.70 17.94
C PRO A 64 -6.26 -13.17 19.15
N GLY A 65 -6.08 -14.43 19.55
CA GLY A 65 -6.83 -15.04 20.66
C GLY A 65 -8.28 -15.42 20.34
N ALA A 66 -8.73 -15.28 19.09
CA ALA A 66 -10.08 -15.72 18.71
C ALA A 66 -10.23 -17.22 18.85
N MET A 67 -11.27 -17.62 19.58
CA MET A 67 -11.73 -18.99 19.64
C MET A 67 -12.62 -19.33 18.44
N VAL A 68 -12.88 -20.61 18.21
CA VAL A 68 -13.91 -21.05 17.25
C VAL A 68 -15.28 -20.82 17.92
N THR A 69 -15.88 -19.70 17.59
CA THR A 69 -17.18 -19.28 18.13
C THR A 69 -18.15 -18.98 16.99
N PRO A 70 -19.46 -19.01 17.25
CA PRO A 70 -20.44 -18.61 16.25
C PRO A 70 -20.18 -17.19 15.72
N TYR A 71 -20.40 -17.02 14.44
CA TYR A 71 -20.30 -15.74 13.73
C TYR A 71 -21.70 -15.33 13.23
N PRO A 72 -22.08 -14.02 13.17
CA PRO A 72 -21.25 -12.83 13.42
C PRO A 72 -20.98 -12.54 14.90
N ASP A 73 -19.83 -11.93 15.16
CA ASP A 73 -19.33 -11.58 16.49
C ASP A 73 -18.75 -10.16 16.47
N LEU A 74 -19.12 -9.32 17.42
CA LEU A 74 -18.68 -7.92 17.46
C LEU A 74 -17.19 -7.74 17.79
N ARG A 75 -16.50 -8.77 18.24
CA ARG A 75 -15.06 -8.68 18.56
C ARG A 75 -14.22 -8.36 17.32
N HIS A 76 -14.60 -8.89 16.15
CA HIS A 76 -13.90 -8.58 14.89
C HIS A 76 -13.99 -7.10 14.53
N TYR A 77 -15.10 -6.44 14.88
CA TYR A 77 -15.29 -5.01 14.69
C TYR A 77 -14.48 -4.22 15.73
N THR A 78 -14.71 -4.50 17.02
CA THR A 78 -14.10 -3.72 18.11
C THR A 78 -12.57 -3.77 18.10
N THR A 79 -11.99 -4.93 17.77
CA THR A 79 -10.53 -5.08 17.64
C THR A 79 -9.96 -4.20 16.54
N ARG A 80 -10.65 -4.09 15.41
CA ARG A 80 -10.20 -3.27 14.28
C ARG A 80 -10.52 -1.79 14.45
N ASP A 81 -11.70 -1.46 14.99
CA ASP A 81 -12.10 -0.07 15.28
C ASP A 81 -11.15 0.61 16.28
N TYR A 82 -10.50 -0.15 17.17
CA TYR A 82 -9.40 0.32 18.01
C TYR A 82 -8.29 1.00 17.19
N GLY A 83 -7.98 0.47 16.01
CA GLY A 83 -7.00 1.05 15.10
C GLY A 83 -7.34 2.49 14.74
N ASN A 84 -8.57 2.73 14.30
CA ASN A 84 -9.04 4.06 13.88
C ASN A 84 -9.27 5.03 15.06
N ARG A 85 -9.45 4.50 16.27
CA ARG A 85 -9.69 5.31 17.48
C ARG A 85 -8.45 5.68 18.26
N ILE A 86 -7.48 4.77 18.33
CA ILE A 86 -6.30 4.91 19.19
C ILE A 86 -5.02 4.57 18.43
N GLY A 87 -4.96 3.43 17.76
CA GLY A 87 -3.74 2.93 17.15
C GLY A 87 -3.12 3.89 16.14
N VAL A 88 -3.93 4.50 15.28
CA VAL A 88 -3.48 5.46 14.28
C VAL A 88 -2.84 6.70 14.89
N PHE A 89 -3.34 7.20 16.02
CA PHE A 89 -2.78 8.39 16.67
C PHE A 89 -1.41 8.11 17.27
N ARG A 90 -1.18 6.90 17.77
CA ARG A 90 0.17 6.49 18.22
C ARG A 90 1.14 6.40 17.03
N ILE A 91 0.68 5.86 15.89
CA ILE A 91 1.51 5.82 14.68
C ILE A 91 1.85 7.24 14.22
N LEU A 92 0.87 8.15 14.21
CA LEU A 92 1.10 9.56 13.86
C LEU A 92 2.10 10.25 14.81
N GLU A 93 2.04 9.94 16.10
CA GLU A 93 3.01 10.45 17.08
C GLU A 93 4.43 9.94 16.76
N GLU A 94 4.60 8.66 16.46
CA GLU A 94 5.92 8.11 16.14
C GLU A 94 6.46 8.61 14.77
N LEU A 95 5.61 8.78 13.78
CA LEU A 95 5.97 9.42 12.50
C LEU A 95 6.44 10.87 12.73
N SER A 96 5.70 11.63 13.54
CA SER A 96 6.07 13.01 13.90
C SER A 96 7.40 13.07 14.65
N ARG A 97 7.62 12.17 15.61
CA ARG A 97 8.87 12.06 16.39
C ARG A 97 10.08 11.80 15.48
N ALA A 98 9.93 10.93 14.51
CA ALA A 98 10.98 10.60 13.55
C ALA A 98 11.12 11.65 12.43
N GLY A 99 10.23 12.63 12.33
CA GLY A 99 10.17 13.55 11.20
C GLY A 99 9.84 12.88 9.87
N ALA A 100 9.25 11.68 9.92
CA ALA A 100 8.93 10.89 8.75
C ALA A 100 7.52 11.18 8.24
N ARG A 101 7.36 11.12 6.90
CA ARG A 101 6.04 11.17 6.26
C ARG A 101 5.61 9.79 5.81
N ALA A 102 4.31 9.58 5.74
CA ALA A 102 3.72 8.33 5.32
C ALA A 102 2.58 8.56 4.31
N THR A 103 2.21 7.52 3.58
CA THR A 103 1.05 7.48 2.70
C THR A 103 -0.09 6.80 3.45
N PHE A 104 -1.25 7.45 3.49
CA PHE A 104 -2.45 6.96 4.15
C PHE A 104 -3.53 6.64 3.11
N PRO A 105 -3.62 5.40 2.64
CA PRO A 105 -4.76 4.95 1.84
C PRO A 105 -6.02 4.92 2.71
N ILE A 106 -7.08 5.60 2.26
CA ILE A 106 -8.34 5.75 3.00
C ILE A 106 -9.48 5.20 2.17
N ASN A 107 -10.30 4.31 2.74
CA ASN A 107 -11.53 3.90 2.09
C ASN A 107 -12.49 5.09 1.92
N ALA A 108 -13.06 5.26 0.75
CA ALA A 108 -13.91 6.40 0.44
C ALA A 108 -15.13 6.52 1.39
N THR A 109 -15.65 5.39 1.88
CA THR A 109 -16.73 5.33 2.88
C THR A 109 -16.35 5.89 4.26
N GLN A 110 -15.07 6.15 4.53
CA GLN A 110 -14.61 6.73 5.80
C GLN A 110 -14.42 8.24 5.77
N LEU A 111 -14.47 8.86 4.60
CA LEU A 111 -14.11 10.28 4.43
C LEU A 111 -14.94 11.22 5.28
N GLU A 112 -16.26 11.01 5.34
CA GLU A 112 -17.16 11.80 6.17
C GLU A 112 -17.03 11.43 7.66
N ARG A 113 -17.06 10.12 7.95
CA ARG A 113 -17.03 9.62 9.34
C ARG A 113 -15.77 10.00 10.08
N LEU A 114 -14.61 9.97 9.42
CA LEU A 114 -13.31 10.21 10.01
C LEU A 114 -12.71 11.56 9.60
N ALA A 115 -13.52 12.53 9.19
CA ALA A 115 -13.05 13.84 8.75
C ALA A 115 -12.04 14.51 9.71
N PRO A 116 -12.21 14.49 11.06
CA PRO A 116 -11.19 15.05 11.97
C PRO A 116 -9.85 14.32 11.92
N LEU A 117 -9.84 12.99 11.75
CA LEU A 117 -8.61 12.21 11.59
C LEU A 117 -7.91 12.56 10.27
N ILE A 118 -8.68 12.67 9.20
CA ILE A 118 -8.17 13.01 7.86
C ILE A 118 -7.53 14.40 7.86
N GLU A 119 -8.14 15.38 8.52
CA GLU A 119 -7.55 16.70 8.70
C GLU A 119 -6.26 16.65 9.52
N THR A 120 -6.19 15.81 10.54
CA THR A 120 -4.96 15.59 11.33
C THR A 120 -3.85 15.01 10.45
N ILE A 121 -4.14 13.98 9.63
CA ILE A 121 -3.19 13.35 8.71
C ILE A 121 -2.69 14.39 7.70
N ARG A 122 -3.60 15.14 7.09
CA ARG A 122 -3.28 16.19 6.10
C ARG A 122 -2.48 17.32 6.71
N GLY A 123 -2.90 17.80 7.88
CA GLY A 123 -2.22 18.89 8.61
C GLY A 123 -0.79 18.54 9.03
N ALA A 124 -0.50 17.27 9.27
CA ALA A 124 0.83 16.77 9.55
C ALA A 124 1.70 16.59 8.28
N GLY A 125 1.15 16.86 7.08
CA GLY A 125 1.87 16.80 5.81
C GLY A 125 2.06 15.38 5.27
N HIS A 126 1.26 14.42 5.73
CA HIS A 126 1.22 13.07 5.15
C HIS A 126 0.43 13.06 3.85
N GLU A 127 0.68 12.07 3.00
CA GLU A 127 -0.08 11.86 1.79
C GLU A 127 -1.40 11.13 2.10
N ILE A 128 -2.50 11.60 1.49
CA ILE A 128 -3.76 10.88 1.44
C ILE A 128 -3.83 10.16 0.10
N ALA A 129 -4.06 8.85 0.12
CA ALA A 129 -4.30 8.02 -1.05
C ALA A 129 -5.71 7.43 -1.02
N ALA A 130 -6.24 7.02 -2.17
CA ALA A 130 -7.50 6.31 -2.24
C ALA A 130 -7.31 4.82 -1.98
N TYR A 131 -8.20 4.22 -1.19
CA TYR A 131 -8.23 2.78 -0.90
C TYR A 131 -9.55 2.15 -1.32
N GLY A 132 -9.94 2.35 -2.59
CA GLY A 132 -11.24 1.95 -3.08
C GLY A 132 -12.43 2.51 -2.28
N LEU A 133 -13.60 1.89 -2.38
CA LEU A 133 -14.78 2.27 -1.60
C LEU A 133 -14.69 1.78 -0.15
N SER A 134 -14.55 0.47 0.02
CA SER A 134 -14.34 -0.21 1.30
C SER A 134 -13.73 -1.59 1.07
N PRO A 135 -13.23 -2.29 2.12
CA PRO A 135 -12.63 -3.60 1.98
C PRO A 135 -13.57 -4.68 1.40
N GLU A 136 -14.86 -4.42 1.35
CA GLU A 136 -15.87 -5.35 0.86
C GLU A 136 -16.03 -5.32 -0.67
N TYR A 137 -15.55 -4.25 -1.32
CA TYR A 137 -15.63 -4.04 -2.77
C TYR A 137 -14.34 -4.49 -3.44
N ILE A 138 -14.18 -5.82 -3.54
CA ILE A 138 -12.96 -6.44 -4.09
C ILE A 138 -12.99 -6.40 -5.61
N HIS A 139 -11.95 -5.82 -6.21
CA HIS A 139 -11.75 -5.77 -7.66
C HIS A 139 -11.27 -7.13 -8.18
N TRP A 140 -11.98 -7.71 -9.12
CA TRP A 140 -11.59 -8.99 -9.71
C TRP A 140 -12.27 -9.24 -11.06
N THR A 141 -11.70 -10.11 -11.87
CA THR A 141 -12.09 -10.32 -13.26
C THR A 141 -13.49 -10.92 -13.45
N GLY A 142 -14.11 -11.48 -12.43
CA GLY A 142 -15.45 -12.07 -12.51
C GLY A 142 -16.59 -11.12 -12.12
N LEU A 143 -16.32 -9.82 -11.94
CA LEU A 143 -17.38 -8.84 -11.74
C LEU A 143 -18.20 -8.63 -13.01
N GLU A 144 -19.48 -8.34 -12.84
CA GLU A 144 -20.33 -7.93 -13.97
C GLU A 144 -19.81 -6.63 -14.61
N ALA A 145 -20.05 -6.50 -15.90
CA ALA A 145 -19.59 -5.34 -16.66
C ALA A 145 -20.11 -4.02 -16.06
N GLY A 146 -19.22 -3.07 -15.88
CA GLY A 146 -19.54 -1.73 -15.34
C GLY A 146 -19.61 -1.62 -13.82
N VAL A 147 -19.67 -2.72 -13.08
CA VAL A 147 -19.70 -2.68 -11.60
C VAL A 147 -18.42 -2.09 -11.04
N GLU A 148 -17.28 -2.56 -11.49
CA GLU A 148 -15.97 -2.06 -11.04
C GLU A 148 -15.77 -0.59 -11.41
N ALA A 149 -16.14 -0.19 -12.63
CA ALA A 149 -16.09 1.20 -13.07
C ALA A 149 -16.95 2.11 -12.17
N GLY A 150 -18.14 1.65 -11.79
CA GLY A 150 -19.01 2.35 -10.84
C GLY A 150 -18.35 2.55 -9.48
N TRP A 151 -17.65 1.54 -8.96
CA TRP A 151 -16.96 1.66 -7.66
C TRP A 151 -15.79 2.64 -7.71
N VAL A 152 -15.00 2.62 -8.77
CA VAL A 152 -13.88 3.57 -8.96
C VAL A 152 -14.40 4.99 -9.09
N ALA A 153 -15.44 5.20 -9.91
CA ALA A 153 -16.07 6.51 -10.10
C ALA A 153 -16.69 7.04 -8.80
N GLU A 154 -17.38 6.20 -8.03
CA GLU A 154 -17.95 6.59 -6.74
C GLU A 154 -16.88 6.93 -5.71
N ALA A 155 -15.79 6.15 -5.64
CA ALA A 155 -14.67 6.46 -4.78
C ALA A 155 -14.07 7.82 -5.15
N ARG A 156 -13.83 8.10 -6.43
CA ARG A 156 -13.34 9.40 -6.90
C ARG A 156 -14.27 10.53 -6.52
N ALA A 157 -15.56 10.39 -6.81
CA ALA A 157 -16.57 11.40 -6.46
C ALA A 157 -16.63 11.66 -4.94
N ALA A 158 -16.44 10.64 -4.11
CA ALA A 158 -16.40 10.82 -2.66
C ALA A 158 -15.19 11.65 -2.21
N PHE A 159 -14.01 11.40 -2.76
CA PHE A 159 -12.82 12.21 -2.50
C PHE A 159 -13.02 13.66 -2.97
N ASP A 160 -13.58 13.87 -4.16
CA ASP A 160 -13.84 15.21 -4.69
C ASP A 160 -14.85 15.98 -3.79
N ARG A 161 -15.92 15.33 -3.31
CA ARG A 161 -16.85 15.92 -2.33
C ARG A 161 -16.17 16.31 -1.02
N ALA A 162 -15.19 15.54 -0.59
CA ALA A 162 -14.37 15.85 0.60
C ALA A 162 -13.30 16.91 0.35
N GLY A 163 -13.20 17.48 -0.86
CA GLY A 163 -12.16 18.45 -1.23
C GLY A 163 -10.76 17.86 -1.31
N LEU A 164 -10.65 16.54 -1.51
CA LEU A 164 -9.41 15.81 -1.60
C LEU A 164 -9.18 15.33 -3.05
N LYS A 165 -7.93 15.41 -3.50
CA LYS A 165 -7.54 14.96 -4.85
C LYS A 165 -6.36 14.00 -4.79
N PRO A 166 -6.55 12.79 -4.25
CA PRO A 166 -5.47 11.81 -4.20
C PRO A 166 -5.01 11.43 -5.61
N LEU A 167 -3.71 11.30 -5.78
CA LEU A 167 -3.09 10.81 -7.01
C LEU A 167 -2.74 9.32 -6.91
N THR A 168 -2.65 8.81 -5.69
CA THR A 168 -2.29 7.41 -5.40
C THR A 168 -3.52 6.56 -5.14
N TRP A 169 -3.53 5.37 -5.74
CA TRP A 169 -4.53 4.33 -5.55
C TRP A 169 -3.93 3.09 -4.90
N LEU A 170 -4.66 2.50 -3.99
CA LEU A 170 -4.48 1.15 -3.48
C LEU A 170 -5.83 0.42 -3.60
N SER A 171 -5.84 -0.75 -4.23
CA SER A 171 -7.07 -1.55 -4.31
C SER A 171 -7.35 -2.28 -3.00
N PRO A 172 -8.63 -2.49 -2.62
CA PRO A 172 -8.97 -3.37 -1.50
C PRO A 172 -8.32 -4.75 -1.67
N ALA A 173 -7.66 -5.22 -0.61
CA ALA A 173 -6.85 -6.44 -0.60
C ALA A 173 -5.71 -6.47 -1.66
N ARG A 174 -5.33 -5.33 -2.24
CA ARG A 174 -4.39 -5.20 -3.38
C ARG A 174 -4.81 -6.03 -4.59
N GLN A 175 -6.08 -6.40 -4.67
CA GLN A 175 -6.60 -7.22 -5.75
C GLN A 175 -7.12 -6.36 -6.89
N GLN A 176 -6.79 -6.75 -8.11
CA GLN A 176 -7.20 -6.08 -9.33
C GLN A 176 -7.86 -7.05 -10.33
N SER A 177 -8.72 -6.51 -11.18
CA SER A 177 -9.15 -7.11 -12.43
C SER A 177 -8.19 -6.73 -13.56
N PHE A 178 -8.41 -7.25 -14.75
CA PHE A 178 -7.69 -6.80 -15.95
C PHE A 178 -8.02 -5.35 -16.36
N SER A 179 -9.10 -4.78 -15.85
CA SER A 179 -9.55 -3.42 -16.18
C SER A 179 -9.17 -2.39 -15.13
N THR A 180 -8.77 -2.78 -13.92
CA THR A 180 -8.56 -1.86 -12.80
C THR A 180 -7.60 -0.73 -13.16
N LEU A 181 -6.45 -1.02 -13.80
CA LEU A 181 -5.47 0.00 -14.16
C LEU A 181 -6.04 1.05 -15.11
N GLU A 182 -6.82 0.64 -16.13
CA GLU A 182 -7.48 1.57 -17.04
C GLU A 182 -8.49 2.44 -16.29
N LEU A 183 -9.31 1.84 -15.44
CA LEU A 183 -10.36 2.55 -14.71
C LEU A 183 -9.80 3.58 -13.73
N ILE A 184 -8.71 3.27 -13.03
CA ILE A 184 -8.08 4.22 -12.12
C ILE A 184 -7.34 5.33 -12.89
N ALA A 185 -6.74 5.03 -14.05
CA ALA A 185 -6.14 6.03 -14.93
C ALA A 185 -7.21 7.01 -15.44
N ASP A 186 -8.34 6.50 -15.94
CA ASP A 186 -9.49 7.28 -16.35
C ASP A 186 -10.03 8.18 -15.23
N ALA A 187 -10.02 7.70 -14.00
CA ALA A 187 -10.41 8.46 -12.82
C ALA A 187 -9.34 9.49 -12.36
N GLY A 188 -8.21 9.60 -13.08
CA GLY A 188 -7.17 10.59 -12.82
C GLY A 188 -6.19 10.22 -11.71
N PHE A 189 -6.09 8.94 -11.34
CA PHE A 189 -5.00 8.45 -10.50
C PHE A 189 -3.75 8.22 -11.36
N THR A 190 -2.59 8.57 -10.84
CA THR A 190 -1.30 8.47 -11.55
C THR A 190 -0.32 7.53 -10.88
N THR A 191 -0.62 7.08 -9.67
CA THR A 191 0.23 6.19 -8.87
C THR A 191 -0.60 5.03 -8.34
N CYS A 192 -0.06 3.81 -8.42
CA CYS A 192 -0.70 2.57 -7.95
C CYS A 192 0.25 1.80 -7.04
N LEU A 193 -0.26 1.26 -5.92
CA LEU A 193 0.51 0.51 -4.92
C LEU A 193 0.23 -1.01 -4.95
N ASP A 194 -0.54 -1.50 -5.90
CA ASP A 194 -0.97 -2.90 -5.92
C ASP A 194 0.06 -3.86 -6.52
N TRP A 195 1.06 -3.32 -7.24
CA TRP A 195 2.03 -4.10 -8.00
C TRP A 195 3.39 -4.14 -7.29
N GLU A 196 3.87 -5.35 -7.01
CA GLU A 196 5.13 -5.63 -6.28
C GLU A 196 6.15 -6.36 -7.18
N GLN A 197 6.24 -5.97 -8.44
CA GLN A 197 7.07 -6.66 -9.43
C GLN A 197 8.54 -6.24 -9.44
N ASP A 198 8.91 -5.23 -8.66
CA ASP A 198 10.25 -4.63 -8.71
C ASP A 198 10.63 -3.93 -7.41
N ASP A 199 11.91 -3.58 -7.25
CA ASP A 199 12.43 -2.73 -6.17
C ASP A 199 12.46 -1.24 -6.55
N THR A 200 11.95 -0.88 -7.73
CA THR A 200 11.85 0.50 -8.22
C THR A 200 10.47 0.75 -8.81
N PRO A 201 10.00 2.00 -8.89
CA PRO A 201 8.78 2.30 -9.62
C PRO A 201 8.86 1.84 -11.08
N VAL A 202 7.74 1.36 -11.60
CA VAL A 202 7.61 0.93 -12.99
C VAL A 202 6.44 1.67 -13.63
N ILE A 203 6.68 2.25 -14.81
CA ILE A 203 5.60 2.88 -15.57
C ILE A 203 4.77 1.81 -16.26
N MET A 204 3.50 1.77 -15.92
CA MET A 204 2.48 0.91 -16.52
C MET A 204 1.80 1.70 -17.65
N THR A 205 1.67 1.06 -18.82
CA THR A 205 1.01 1.66 -19.97
C THR A 205 -0.48 1.33 -19.92
N THR A 206 -1.33 2.36 -19.94
CA THR A 206 -2.78 2.23 -20.10
C THR A 206 -3.25 3.09 -21.27
N ALA A 207 -4.44 2.85 -21.79
CA ALA A 207 -5.01 3.65 -22.87
C ALA A 207 -5.31 5.09 -22.41
N SER A 208 -5.64 5.27 -21.13
CA SER A 208 -5.98 6.55 -20.51
C SER A 208 -4.78 7.34 -19.98
N GLY A 209 -3.57 6.78 -20.11
CA GLY A 209 -2.32 7.41 -19.70
C GLY A 209 -1.44 6.51 -18.82
N PRO A 210 -0.21 6.93 -18.56
CA PRO A 210 0.71 6.14 -17.75
C PRO A 210 0.33 6.17 -16.25
N ILE A 211 0.55 5.03 -15.57
CA ILE A 211 0.47 4.92 -14.11
C ILE A 211 1.82 4.45 -13.57
N ALA A 212 2.34 5.14 -12.57
CA ALA A 212 3.51 4.69 -11.84
C ALA A 212 3.11 3.61 -10.82
N ALA A 213 3.49 2.38 -11.05
CA ALA A 213 3.41 1.33 -10.03
C ALA A 213 4.58 1.49 -9.07
N VAL A 214 4.31 1.90 -7.83
CA VAL A 214 5.30 2.01 -6.75
C VAL A 214 5.21 0.74 -5.91
N PRO A 215 6.30 -0.02 -5.79
CA PRO A 215 6.24 -1.32 -5.12
C PRO A 215 5.91 -1.15 -3.62
N LEU A 216 4.94 -1.92 -3.16
CA LEU A 216 4.56 -2.03 -1.75
C LEU A 216 4.69 -3.49 -1.32
N SER A 217 5.63 -3.79 -0.42
CA SER A 217 5.91 -5.16 0.00
C SER A 217 4.72 -5.81 0.70
N ASN A 218 4.40 -7.04 0.30
CA ASN A 218 3.47 -7.92 1.01
C ASN A 218 4.14 -8.69 2.15
N GLU A 219 5.46 -8.86 2.07
CA GLU A 219 6.23 -9.65 3.03
C GLU A 219 6.54 -8.88 4.33
N LEU A 220 6.77 -7.55 4.24
CA LEU A 220 7.12 -6.69 5.37
C LEU A 220 5.90 -6.03 6.05
N ASP A 221 4.68 -6.45 5.70
CA ASP A 221 3.44 -6.03 6.33
C ASP A 221 3.38 -6.51 7.79
N ASP A 222 3.07 -5.62 8.73
CA ASP A 222 3.01 -5.93 10.17
C ASP A 222 1.95 -7.00 10.49
N ARG A 223 0.85 -7.02 9.75
CA ARG A 223 -0.19 -8.04 9.90
C ARG A 223 0.34 -9.41 9.45
N THR A 224 1.02 -9.47 8.31
CA THR A 224 1.62 -10.70 7.79
C THR A 224 2.63 -11.27 8.79
N LEU A 225 3.57 -10.45 9.27
CA LEU A 225 4.64 -10.94 10.13
C LEU A 225 4.16 -11.22 11.57
N LEU A 226 3.46 -10.27 12.20
CA LEU A 226 3.09 -10.38 13.60
C LEU A 226 1.85 -11.27 13.85
N ILE A 227 0.89 -11.28 12.91
CA ILE A 227 -0.38 -11.98 13.10
C ILE A 227 -0.38 -13.34 12.39
N ASP A 228 -0.10 -13.34 11.09
CA ASP A 228 -0.20 -14.56 10.28
C ASP A 228 1.01 -15.48 10.52
N ARG A 229 2.23 -14.93 10.52
CA ARG A 229 3.48 -15.67 10.81
C ARG A 229 3.83 -15.73 12.30
N ARG A 230 3.12 -14.99 13.16
CA ARG A 230 3.27 -14.98 14.63
C ARG A 230 4.70 -14.68 15.10
N GLN A 231 5.38 -13.82 14.40
CA GLN A 231 6.72 -13.37 14.80
C GLN A 231 6.64 -12.34 15.94
N THR A 232 7.77 -12.13 16.60
CA THR A 232 7.88 -11.09 17.63
C THR A 232 8.00 -9.70 17.01
N GLU A 233 7.78 -8.67 17.79
CA GLU A 233 7.97 -7.27 17.38
C GLU A 233 9.44 -6.98 17.07
N GLU A 234 10.36 -7.65 17.75
CA GLU A 234 11.79 -7.61 17.51
C GLU A 234 12.15 -8.20 16.15
N ASP A 235 11.60 -9.36 15.80
CA ASP A 235 11.81 -10.01 14.49
C ASP A 235 11.26 -9.16 13.36
N TRP A 236 10.07 -8.57 13.54
CA TRP A 236 9.47 -7.64 12.58
C TRP A 236 10.38 -6.43 12.34
N ALA A 237 10.85 -5.79 13.40
CA ALA A 237 11.74 -4.63 13.30
C ALA A 237 13.08 -5.01 12.66
N ALA A 238 13.65 -6.15 13.03
CA ALA A 238 14.90 -6.64 12.48
C ALA A 238 14.81 -6.86 10.96
N GLN A 239 13.75 -7.51 10.46
CA GLN A 239 13.57 -7.78 9.04
C GLN A 239 13.48 -6.50 8.20
N ILE A 240 12.79 -5.45 8.69
CA ILE A 240 12.73 -4.17 7.98
C ILE A 240 14.13 -3.52 7.92
N LEU A 241 14.88 -3.56 9.02
CA LEU A 241 16.21 -2.95 9.07
C LEU A 241 17.25 -3.73 8.27
N GLU A 242 17.17 -5.06 8.25
CA GLU A 242 18.01 -5.93 7.41
C GLU A 242 17.70 -5.71 5.92
N ALA A 243 16.42 -5.58 5.55
CA ALA A 243 16.02 -5.24 4.19
C ALA A 243 16.58 -3.87 3.77
N ARG A 244 16.53 -2.85 4.65
CA ARG A 244 17.17 -1.55 4.42
C ARG A 244 18.65 -1.71 4.13
N ASP A 245 19.38 -2.43 4.97
CA ASP A 245 20.83 -2.57 4.86
C ASP A 245 21.24 -3.30 3.59
N TYR A 246 20.46 -4.33 3.22
CA TYR A 246 20.66 -5.02 1.96
C TYR A 246 20.41 -4.11 0.75
N LEU A 247 19.29 -3.37 0.74
CA LEU A 247 18.95 -2.47 -0.35
C LEU A 247 19.94 -1.31 -0.49
N VAL A 248 20.48 -0.79 0.62
CA VAL A 248 21.56 0.21 0.59
C VAL A 248 22.83 -0.36 -0.06
N ALA A 249 23.19 -1.62 0.23
CA ALA A 249 24.32 -2.27 -0.39
C ALA A 249 24.07 -2.55 -1.88
N ASP A 250 22.88 -3.02 -2.25
CA ASP A 250 22.48 -3.36 -3.62
C ASP A 250 22.40 -2.12 -4.53
N ALA A 251 22.01 -0.98 -3.97
CA ALA A 251 21.93 0.29 -4.69
C ALA A 251 23.29 0.74 -5.26
N ARG A 252 24.41 0.28 -4.72
CA ARG A 252 25.75 0.55 -5.28
C ARG A 252 25.96 -0.10 -6.65
N ARG A 253 25.19 -1.15 -6.94
CA ARG A 253 25.28 -1.91 -8.20
C ARG A 253 24.26 -1.47 -9.23
N PHE A 254 23.05 -1.15 -8.76
CA PHE A 254 21.89 -1.00 -9.63
C PHE A 254 21.15 0.34 -9.47
N GLY A 255 21.66 1.26 -8.61
CA GLY A 255 20.99 2.52 -8.31
C GLY A 255 19.92 2.40 -7.22
N GLY A 256 19.19 3.47 -6.99
CA GLY A 256 18.23 3.62 -5.90
C GLY A 256 17.16 2.53 -5.85
N ARG A 257 16.77 2.17 -4.63
CA ARG A 257 15.77 1.13 -4.33
C ARG A 257 14.63 1.70 -3.48
N VAL A 258 13.51 1.01 -3.47
CA VAL A 258 12.36 1.29 -2.60
C VAL A 258 12.32 0.25 -1.50
N LEU A 259 12.33 0.68 -0.25
CA LEU A 259 11.93 -0.09 0.91
C LEU A 259 10.51 0.33 1.28
N SER A 260 9.57 -0.58 1.30
CA SER A 260 8.18 -0.27 1.64
C SER A 260 7.59 -1.29 2.61
N PHE A 261 6.72 -0.83 3.49
CA PHE A 261 5.99 -1.69 4.41
C PHE A 261 4.69 -1.05 4.86
N THR A 262 3.74 -1.89 5.25
CA THR A 262 2.41 -1.48 5.72
C THR A 262 2.34 -1.55 7.23
N LEU A 263 1.72 -0.55 7.83
CA LEU A 263 1.41 -0.47 9.26
C LEU A 263 -0.09 -0.53 9.46
N THR A 264 -0.58 -1.61 10.02
CA THR A 264 -2.00 -1.79 10.34
C THR A 264 -2.32 -1.17 11.70
N PRO A 265 -3.14 -0.11 11.79
CA PRO A 265 -3.30 0.63 13.05
C PRO A 265 -3.75 -0.19 14.25
N TYR A 266 -4.58 -1.22 14.05
CA TYR A 266 -5.00 -2.12 15.14
C TYR A 266 -3.99 -3.21 15.48
N VAL A 267 -2.91 -3.37 14.70
CA VAL A 267 -1.82 -4.33 14.94
C VAL A 267 -0.65 -3.62 15.61
N ILE A 268 0.10 -2.80 14.86
CA ILE A 268 1.31 -2.15 15.38
C ILE A 268 1.00 -0.99 16.34
N GLY A 269 -0.17 -0.36 16.23
CA GLY A 269 -0.61 0.71 17.13
C GLY A 269 -0.95 0.28 18.56
N GLN A 270 -0.73 -0.99 18.92
CA GLN A 270 -0.89 -1.50 20.28
C GLN A 270 0.20 -0.97 21.22
N PRO A 271 -0.11 -0.74 22.53
CA PRO A 271 0.84 -0.11 23.45
C PRO A 271 2.11 -0.93 23.68
N PHE A 272 2.05 -2.23 23.54
CA PHE A 272 3.21 -3.11 23.70
C PHE A 272 4.04 -3.28 22.41
N ARG A 273 3.52 -2.83 21.26
CA ARG A 273 4.18 -2.90 19.95
C ARG A 273 4.79 -1.59 19.49
N ILE A 274 4.28 -0.48 19.97
CA ILE A 274 4.61 0.85 19.44
C ILE A 274 6.11 1.19 19.55
N PHE A 275 6.82 0.64 20.55
CA PHE A 275 8.25 0.85 20.69
C PHE A 275 9.10 0.19 19.59
N ALA A 276 8.62 -0.94 19.03
CA ALA A 276 9.28 -1.55 17.88
C ALA A 276 9.16 -0.65 16.65
N LEU A 277 7.98 -0.06 16.41
CA LEU A 277 7.78 0.94 15.36
C LEU A 277 8.68 2.15 15.54
N ARG A 278 8.77 2.69 16.76
CA ARG A 278 9.67 3.82 17.07
C ARG A 278 11.10 3.52 16.63
N ARG A 279 11.65 2.38 17.03
CA ARG A 279 13.01 1.97 16.66
C ARG A 279 13.22 1.90 15.14
N VAL A 280 12.25 1.35 14.42
CA VAL A 280 12.31 1.29 12.95
C VAL A 280 12.32 2.70 12.36
N LEU A 281 11.38 3.55 12.72
CA LEU A 281 11.26 4.89 12.15
C LEU A 281 12.47 5.78 12.48
N GLU A 282 12.95 5.76 13.72
CA GLU A 282 14.14 6.51 14.15
C GLU A 282 15.39 6.02 13.39
N SER A 283 15.54 4.70 13.22
CA SER A 283 16.66 4.12 12.49
C SER A 283 16.62 4.44 10.98
N LEU A 284 15.44 4.47 10.38
CA LEU A 284 15.29 4.88 8.98
C LEU A 284 15.59 6.38 8.80
N ALA A 285 15.05 7.22 9.67
CA ALA A 285 15.23 8.68 9.60
C ALA A 285 16.69 9.12 9.87
N ALA A 286 17.39 8.41 10.74
CA ALA A 286 18.80 8.71 11.07
C ALA A 286 19.79 8.17 10.03
N HIS A 287 19.37 7.29 9.12
CA HIS A 287 20.29 6.66 8.18
C HIS A 287 20.59 7.56 6.98
N PRO A 288 21.87 7.95 6.73
CA PRO A 288 22.22 8.96 5.72
C PRO A 288 21.92 8.55 4.28
N ALA A 289 21.80 7.26 4.00
CA ALA A 289 21.47 6.75 2.68
C ALA A 289 19.97 6.47 2.48
N VAL A 290 19.12 6.86 3.44
CA VAL A 290 17.65 6.65 3.38
C VAL A 290 16.95 7.99 3.23
N TRP A 291 16.06 8.05 2.27
CA TRP A 291 15.09 9.12 2.08
C TRP A 291 13.69 8.61 2.45
N THR A 292 13.10 9.13 3.52
CA THR A 292 11.71 8.80 3.87
C THR A 292 10.77 9.60 2.98
N ALA A 293 9.89 8.92 2.25
CA ALA A 293 9.07 9.55 1.23
C ALA A 293 7.67 8.93 1.15
N THR A 294 6.74 9.69 0.58
CA THR A 294 5.40 9.22 0.24
C THR A 294 5.38 8.57 -1.15
N ALA A 295 4.30 7.83 -1.44
CA ALA A 295 4.15 7.15 -2.72
C ALA A 295 4.23 8.11 -3.91
N THR A 296 3.53 9.25 -3.85
CA THR A 296 3.57 10.27 -4.92
C THR A 296 4.97 10.87 -5.09
N GLN A 297 5.71 11.08 -4.00
CA GLN A 297 7.08 11.59 -4.09
C GLN A 297 8.02 10.59 -4.75
N ILE A 298 7.89 9.30 -4.43
CA ILE A 298 8.67 8.23 -5.04
C ILE A 298 8.31 8.10 -6.53
N ALA A 299 7.02 8.10 -6.87
CA ALA A 299 6.55 8.08 -8.25
C ALA A 299 7.11 9.23 -9.08
N ALA A 300 7.13 10.45 -8.54
CA ALA A 300 7.61 11.65 -9.25
C ALA A 300 9.11 11.62 -9.60
N VAL A 301 9.92 10.83 -8.89
CA VAL A 301 11.37 10.71 -9.13
C VAL A 301 11.69 9.46 -9.94
N GLY A 302 10.97 8.36 -9.70
CA GLY A 302 11.28 7.05 -10.25
C GLY A 302 10.52 6.70 -11.53
N ALA A 303 9.60 7.56 -11.98
CA ALA A 303 8.73 7.35 -13.14
C ALA A 303 9.29 7.97 -14.43
#